data_23afc664acda86d83e6baac81fc40235
#
_entry.id   23afc664acda86d83e6baac81fc40235
#
_cell.length_a   1.000
_cell.length_b   1.000
_cell.length_c   1.000
_cell.angle_alpha   90.00
_cell.angle_beta   90.00
_cell.angle_gamma   90.00
#
_symmetry.space_group_name_H-M   'P 1'
#
loop_
_entity.id
_entity.type
_entity.pdbx_description
1 polymer ?
#
loop_
_entity_poly.entity_id
_entity_poly.type
_entity_poly.pdbx_seq_one_letter_code
_entity_poly.pdbx_strand_id
1 'polypeptide(L)'
;LPTIVIRPGRPNAAASSFASSILREPLNGEAAVCPVPTELPMFVMSPGRVVAALIHGAEVPREALAPFRAFMLPGITVTVAEMLAALRDVAGEKAFARVRHEPDPRIEAIVASWPARFDTAKAKQLGFVGDDNFKQIIDAFVTEPS
;
A
#
# COMPACT_ATOMS: atom_id res chain seq x y z
N LEU A 1 6.03 -3.99 8.83
CA LEU A 1 4.84 -3.34 8.26
C LEU A 1 4.81 -3.54 6.75
N PRO A 2 3.64 -3.75 6.13
CA PRO A 2 3.46 -3.64 4.67
C PRO A 2 3.83 -2.24 4.17
N THR A 3 3.98 -2.07 2.86
CA THR A 3 4.10 -0.75 2.25
C THR A 3 2.79 0.02 2.47
N ILE A 4 2.87 1.18 3.10
CA ILE A 4 1.67 1.99 3.43
C ILE A 4 1.24 2.78 2.20
N VAL A 5 0.02 2.54 1.71
CA VAL A 5 -0.59 3.13 0.51
C VAL A 5 -2.08 3.42 0.78
N ILE A 6 -2.63 4.56 0.51
CA ILE A 6 -2.08 5.78 -0.09
C ILE A 6 -1.68 6.72 1.04
N ARG A 7 -0.41 7.10 1.13
CA ARG A 7 0.01 8.05 2.16
C ARG A 7 -0.39 9.48 1.75
N PRO A 8 -0.97 10.25 2.65
CA PRO A 8 -1.24 11.67 2.41
C PRO A 8 0.06 12.48 2.32
N GLY A 9 -0.05 13.73 1.92
CA GLY A 9 1.06 14.67 1.83
C GLY A 9 1.81 14.60 0.49
N ARG A 10 3.07 15.06 0.48
CA ARG A 10 3.89 15.16 -0.75
C ARG A 10 4.78 13.94 -0.95
N PRO A 11 5.19 13.65 -2.20
CA PRO A 11 6.21 12.66 -2.48
C PRO A 11 7.51 12.94 -1.70
N ASN A 12 8.21 11.89 -1.34
CA ASN A 12 9.53 11.99 -0.71
C ASN A 12 10.55 11.12 -1.47
N ALA A 13 11.82 11.15 -1.05
CA ALA A 13 12.90 10.43 -1.69
C ALA A 13 12.93 8.92 -1.43
N ALA A 14 11.99 8.35 -0.67
CA ALA A 14 11.94 6.90 -0.45
C ALA A 14 11.56 6.17 -1.73
N ALA A 15 12.22 5.05 -2.02
CA ALA A 15 11.95 4.23 -3.20
C ALA A 15 10.47 3.79 -3.29
N SER A 16 9.80 3.54 -2.15
CA SER A 16 8.37 3.18 -2.08
C SER A 16 7.40 4.36 -2.29
N SER A 17 7.90 5.58 -2.38
CA SER A 17 7.05 6.79 -2.50
C SER A 17 6.16 6.74 -3.74
N PHE A 18 6.65 6.16 -4.84
CA PHE A 18 5.89 6.05 -6.08
C PHE A 18 4.56 5.29 -5.88
N ALA A 19 4.53 4.27 -5.01
CA ALA A 19 3.34 3.46 -4.79
C ALA A 19 2.13 4.28 -4.29
N SER A 20 2.38 5.36 -3.54
CA SER A 20 1.34 6.33 -3.19
C SER A 20 1.15 7.38 -4.29
N SER A 21 2.24 7.84 -4.91
CA SER A 21 2.19 8.92 -5.91
C SER A 21 1.40 8.58 -7.15
N ILE A 22 1.52 7.35 -7.68
CA ILE A 22 0.78 6.90 -8.88
C ILE A 22 -0.75 6.84 -8.69
N LEU A 23 -1.22 7.05 -7.46
CA LEU A 23 -2.63 7.06 -7.08
C LEU A 23 -3.05 8.44 -6.57
N ARG A 24 -2.31 8.96 -5.59
CA ARG A 24 -2.64 10.23 -4.91
C ARG A 24 -2.66 11.40 -5.88
N GLU A 25 -1.61 11.58 -6.70
CA GLU A 25 -1.52 12.68 -7.64
C GLU A 25 -2.64 12.63 -8.69
N PRO A 26 -2.90 11.48 -9.37
CA PRO A 26 -4.04 11.39 -10.29
C PRO A 26 -5.40 11.63 -9.65
N LEU A 27 -5.62 11.18 -8.41
CA LEU A 27 -6.83 11.44 -7.65
C LEU A 27 -7.01 12.94 -7.34
N ASN A 28 -5.89 13.65 -7.13
CA ASN A 28 -5.87 15.12 -6.94
C ASN A 28 -5.84 15.90 -8.27
N GLY A 29 -5.91 15.23 -9.42
CA GLY A 29 -5.90 15.88 -10.72
C GLY A 29 -4.51 16.20 -11.28
N GLU A 30 -3.45 15.69 -10.66
CA GLU A 30 -2.04 15.91 -11.02
C GLU A 30 -1.47 14.73 -11.82
N ALA A 31 -0.35 14.97 -12.53
CA ALA A 31 0.38 13.92 -13.22
C ALA A 31 1.26 13.13 -12.24
N ALA A 32 1.43 11.85 -12.52
CA ALA A 32 2.32 10.97 -11.78
C ALA A 32 3.22 10.16 -12.72
N VAL A 33 4.34 9.68 -12.17
CA VAL A 33 5.27 8.79 -12.88
C VAL A 33 5.29 7.44 -12.16
N CYS A 34 5.10 6.36 -12.95
CA CYS A 34 5.32 4.98 -12.52
C CYS A 34 6.74 4.56 -12.94
N PRO A 35 7.69 4.39 -12.00
CA PRO A 35 9.09 4.14 -12.32
C PRO A 35 9.45 2.65 -12.42
N VAL A 36 8.48 1.76 -12.27
CA VAL A 36 8.68 0.30 -12.20
C VAL A 36 7.76 -0.43 -13.18
N PRO A 37 8.08 -1.69 -13.56
CA PRO A 37 7.19 -2.51 -14.37
C PRO A 37 5.83 -2.71 -13.69
N THR A 38 4.77 -2.74 -14.49
CA THR A 38 3.41 -2.89 -13.98
C THR A 38 3.12 -4.27 -13.38
N GLU A 39 3.89 -5.27 -13.73
CA GLU A 39 3.82 -6.64 -13.21
C GLU A 39 4.43 -6.78 -11.81
N LEU A 40 5.16 -5.76 -11.34
CA LEU A 40 5.82 -5.80 -10.04
C LEU A 40 4.80 -5.99 -8.92
N PRO A 41 4.90 -7.07 -8.12
CA PRO A 41 4.02 -7.28 -6.99
C PRO A 41 4.51 -6.49 -5.77
N MET A 42 3.57 -5.95 -5.00
CA MET A 42 3.83 -5.24 -3.76
C MET A 42 2.92 -5.77 -2.65
N PHE A 43 3.44 -5.77 -1.42
CA PHE A 43 2.67 -6.07 -0.23
C PHE A 43 2.29 -4.76 0.45
N VAL A 44 1.00 -4.43 0.47
CA VAL A 44 0.50 -3.09 0.84
C VAL A 44 -0.58 -3.14 1.92
N MET A 45 -0.78 -2.02 2.60
CA MET A 45 -1.82 -1.81 3.60
C MET A 45 -2.19 -0.33 3.68
N SER A 46 -3.47 -0.02 3.89
CA SER A 46 -3.92 1.37 4.03
C SER A 46 -3.41 2.04 5.31
N PRO A 47 -3.23 3.38 5.32
CA PRO A 47 -2.83 4.12 6.53
C PRO A 47 -3.78 3.89 7.70
N GLY A 48 -5.09 3.91 7.46
CA GLY A 48 -6.11 3.69 8.50
C GLY A 48 -5.98 2.33 9.16
N ARG A 49 -5.74 1.26 8.37
CA ARG A 49 -5.50 -0.09 8.91
C ARG A 49 -4.20 -0.18 9.70
N VAL A 50 -3.15 0.52 9.28
CA VAL A 50 -1.89 0.57 10.04
C VAL A 50 -2.10 1.26 11.39
N VAL A 51 -2.79 2.39 11.43
CA VAL A 51 -3.12 3.10 12.68
C VAL A 51 -3.95 2.20 13.60
N ALA A 52 -5.01 1.59 13.08
CA ALA A 52 -5.83 0.64 13.85
C ALA A 52 -5.00 -0.53 14.40
N ALA A 53 -4.08 -1.07 13.60
CA ALA A 53 -3.18 -2.13 14.03
C ALA A 53 -2.23 -1.69 15.15
N LEU A 54 -1.72 -0.46 15.12
CA LEU A 54 -0.86 0.07 16.19
C LEU A 54 -1.64 0.24 17.50
N ILE A 55 -2.88 0.74 17.44
CA ILE A 55 -3.75 0.87 18.60
C ILE A 55 -4.07 -0.52 19.17
N HIS A 56 -4.53 -1.45 18.32
CA HIS A 56 -4.83 -2.82 18.73
C HIS A 56 -3.60 -3.51 19.33
N GLY A 57 -2.42 -3.31 18.73
CA GLY A 57 -1.18 -3.90 19.23
C GLY A 57 -0.78 -3.44 20.63
N ALA A 58 -1.20 -2.24 21.05
CA ALA A 58 -0.99 -1.76 22.42
C ALA A 58 -1.88 -2.48 23.44
N GLU A 59 -3.00 -3.06 23.00
CA GLU A 59 -3.97 -3.76 23.83
C GLU A 59 -3.75 -5.29 23.88
N VAL A 60 -2.95 -5.84 22.95
CA VAL A 60 -2.68 -7.29 22.90
C VAL A 60 -1.87 -7.70 24.14
N PRO A 61 -2.35 -8.70 24.93
CA PRO A 61 -1.62 -9.18 26.09
C PRO A 61 -0.22 -9.70 25.74
N ARG A 62 0.75 -9.35 26.55
CA ARG A 62 2.17 -9.70 26.30
C ARG A 62 2.38 -11.20 26.16
N GLU A 63 1.62 -12.00 26.89
CA GLU A 63 1.65 -13.46 26.88
C GLU A 63 1.17 -14.02 25.54
N ALA A 64 0.20 -13.37 24.89
CA ALA A 64 -0.32 -13.77 23.59
C ALA A 64 0.70 -13.56 22.47
N LEU A 65 1.69 -12.71 22.66
CA LEU A 65 2.77 -12.47 21.69
C LEU A 65 3.85 -13.55 21.70
N ALA A 66 3.91 -14.40 22.73
CA ALA A 66 4.91 -15.47 22.85
C ALA A 66 4.78 -16.50 21.72
N PRO A 67 5.85 -17.24 21.36
CA PRO A 67 7.23 -17.00 21.78
C PRO A 67 7.93 -15.88 21.00
N PHE A 68 7.38 -15.44 19.87
CA PHE A 68 7.96 -14.39 19.02
C PHE A 68 7.07 -13.15 18.99
N ARG A 69 7.65 -11.99 19.30
CA ARG A 69 6.96 -10.69 19.31
C ARG A 69 6.94 -9.99 17.95
N ALA A 70 7.76 -10.46 17.01
CA ALA A 70 7.81 -9.90 15.67
C ALA A 70 6.95 -10.74 14.73
N PHE A 71 6.05 -10.11 14.00
CA PHE A 71 5.21 -10.71 12.96
C PHE A 71 4.80 -9.65 11.95
N MET A 72 4.40 -10.09 10.76
CA MET A 72 3.92 -9.21 9.71
C MET A 72 2.43 -8.92 9.87
N LEU A 73 2.04 -7.65 9.73
CA LEU A 73 0.62 -7.27 9.70
C LEU A 73 -0.07 -7.80 8.43
N PRO A 74 -1.40 -8.02 8.47
CA PRO A 74 -2.16 -8.58 7.35
C PRO A 74 -2.38 -7.52 6.26
N GLY A 75 -1.40 -7.37 5.36
CA GLY A 75 -1.54 -6.62 4.13
C GLY A 75 -2.10 -7.47 2.98
N ILE A 76 -2.25 -6.85 1.82
CA ILE A 76 -2.63 -7.53 0.57
C ILE A 76 -1.47 -7.49 -0.43
N THR A 77 -1.33 -8.54 -1.23
CA THR A 77 -0.40 -8.57 -2.36
C THR A 77 -1.12 -8.13 -3.62
N VAL A 78 -0.63 -7.08 -4.27
CA VAL A 78 -1.17 -6.55 -5.51
C VAL A 78 -0.03 -6.18 -6.46
N THR A 79 -0.24 -6.31 -7.76
CA THR A 79 0.67 -5.78 -8.77
C THR A 79 0.41 -4.29 -8.98
N VAL A 80 1.39 -3.58 -9.52
CA VAL A 80 1.20 -2.18 -9.92
C VAL A 80 0.08 -2.05 -10.96
N ALA A 81 -0.05 -3.02 -11.88
CA ALA A 81 -1.16 -3.07 -12.84
C ALA A 81 -2.53 -3.13 -12.16
N GLU A 82 -2.69 -3.97 -11.13
CA GLU A 82 -3.93 -4.06 -10.35
C GLU A 82 -4.22 -2.77 -9.58
N MET A 83 -3.18 -2.09 -9.06
CA MET A 83 -3.32 -0.78 -8.42
C MET A 83 -3.85 0.27 -9.41
N LEU A 84 -3.27 0.32 -10.62
CA LEU A 84 -3.68 1.25 -11.66
C LEU A 84 -5.07 0.91 -12.24
N ALA A 85 -5.42 -0.37 -12.35
CA ALA A 85 -6.77 -0.79 -12.73
C ALA A 85 -7.81 -0.32 -11.71
N ALA A 86 -7.53 -0.48 -10.42
CA ALA A 86 -8.41 0.02 -9.37
C ALA A 86 -8.54 1.56 -9.38
N LEU A 87 -7.47 2.30 -9.67
CA LEU A 87 -7.54 3.74 -9.89
C LEU A 87 -8.50 4.10 -11.03
N ARG A 88 -8.39 3.39 -12.17
CA ARG A 88 -9.28 3.60 -13.31
C ARG A 88 -10.73 3.29 -12.99
N ASP A 89 -10.99 2.21 -12.25
CA ASP A 89 -12.33 1.80 -11.86
C ASP A 89 -13.01 2.81 -10.91
N VAL A 90 -12.25 3.41 -9.98
CA VAL A 90 -12.78 4.36 -9.00
C VAL A 90 -12.83 5.80 -9.55
N ALA A 91 -11.78 6.25 -10.23
CA ALA A 91 -11.61 7.65 -10.64
C ALA A 91 -11.72 7.90 -12.15
N GLY A 92 -11.93 6.84 -12.94
CA GLY A 92 -12.15 6.89 -14.38
C GLY A 92 -10.87 7.02 -15.22
N GLU A 93 -11.06 6.94 -16.53
CA GLU A 93 -9.97 6.95 -17.52
C GLU A 93 -9.12 8.24 -17.46
N LYS A 94 -9.74 9.37 -17.13
CA LYS A 94 -9.05 10.66 -17.04
C LYS A 94 -8.00 10.68 -15.92
N ALA A 95 -8.27 10.04 -14.79
CA ALA A 95 -7.29 9.90 -13.70
C ALA A 95 -6.19 8.92 -14.10
N PHE A 96 -6.56 7.76 -14.65
CA PHE A 96 -5.60 6.77 -15.13
C PHE A 96 -4.62 7.35 -16.16
N ALA A 97 -5.09 8.14 -17.13
CA ALA A 97 -4.28 8.75 -18.17
C ALA A 97 -3.24 9.78 -17.65
N ARG A 98 -3.32 10.19 -16.38
CA ARG A 98 -2.31 11.05 -15.76
C ARG A 98 -1.07 10.29 -15.30
N VAL A 99 -1.11 8.96 -15.25
CA VAL A 99 0.04 8.15 -14.88
C VAL A 99 0.88 7.85 -16.12
N ARG A 100 2.12 8.32 -16.14
CA ARG A 100 3.09 8.01 -17.20
C ARG A 100 4.04 6.94 -16.70
N HIS A 101 4.42 6.01 -17.57
CA HIS A 101 5.41 5.00 -17.27
C HIS A 101 6.79 5.49 -17.73
N GLU A 102 7.67 5.78 -16.77
CA GLU A 102 9.05 6.21 -17.00
C GLU A 102 9.98 5.36 -16.10
N PRO A 103 10.54 4.25 -16.63
CA PRO A 103 11.34 3.32 -15.82
C PRO A 103 12.55 3.99 -15.16
N ASP A 104 12.73 3.72 -13.85
CA ASP A 104 13.93 4.06 -13.10
C ASP A 104 14.56 2.76 -12.57
N PRO A 105 15.68 2.29 -13.18
CA PRO A 105 16.33 1.04 -12.79
C PRO A 105 16.80 1.02 -11.33
N ARG A 106 17.04 2.18 -10.72
CA ARG A 106 17.50 2.27 -9.33
C ARG A 106 16.33 1.98 -8.37
N ILE A 107 15.17 2.58 -8.66
CA ILE A 107 13.95 2.32 -7.88
C ILE A 107 13.51 0.87 -8.09
N GLU A 108 13.48 0.41 -9.33
CA GLU A 108 13.10 -0.97 -9.67
C GLU A 108 13.96 -1.99 -8.93
N ALA A 109 15.30 -1.85 -8.97
CA ALA A 109 16.21 -2.77 -8.30
C ALA A 109 15.98 -2.84 -6.78
N ILE A 110 15.66 -1.71 -6.14
CA ILE A 110 15.35 -1.66 -4.71
C ILE A 110 14.03 -2.37 -4.43
N VAL A 111 12.97 -2.01 -5.14
CA VAL A 111 11.60 -2.49 -4.84
C VAL A 111 11.43 -3.95 -5.24
N ALA A 112 12.04 -4.40 -6.35
CA ALA A 112 12.00 -5.79 -6.78
C ALA A 112 12.69 -6.75 -5.79
N SER A 113 13.60 -6.24 -4.95
CA SER A 113 14.24 -7.04 -3.90
C SER A 113 13.34 -7.30 -2.68
N TRP A 114 12.20 -6.61 -2.56
CA TRP A 114 11.31 -6.76 -1.42
C TRP A 114 10.38 -7.95 -1.59
N PRO A 115 10.18 -8.76 -0.53
CA PRO A 115 9.17 -9.81 -0.57
C PRO A 115 7.78 -9.20 -0.74
N ALA A 116 6.99 -9.78 -1.63
CA ALA A 116 5.60 -9.37 -1.87
C ALA A 116 4.55 -10.29 -1.22
N ARG A 117 4.99 -11.37 -0.56
CA ARG A 117 4.12 -12.33 0.13
C ARG A 117 4.66 -12.63 1.51
N PHE A 118 3.77 -12.65 2.49
CA PHE A 118 4.11 -12.92 3.89
C PHE A 118 3.09 -13.85 4.54
N ASP A 119 3.57 -14.68 5.46
CA ASP A 119 2.69 -15.36 6.39
C ASP A 119 2.18 -14.36 7.45
N THR A 120 0.89 -14.18 7.48
CA THR A 120 0.20 -13.28 8.41
C THR A 120 -0.75 -14.00 9.36
N ALA A 121 -0.67 -15.35 9.43
CA ALA A 121 -1.58 -16.17 10.23
C ALA A 121 -1.55 -15.75 11.70
N LYS A 122 -0.36 -15.52 12.29
CA LYS A 122 -0.24 -15.08 13.68
C LYS A 122 -0.91 -13.73 13.92
N ALA A 123 -0.73 -12.77 13.03
CA ALA A 123 -1.38 -11.47 13.16
C ALA A 123 -2.91 -11.60 13.15
N LYS A 124 -3.45 -12.38 12.21
CA LYS A 124 -4.89 -12.65 12.11
C LYS A 124 -5.44 -13.35 13.35
N GLN A 125 -4.72 -14.34 13.89
CA GLN A 125 -5.10 -15.02 15.14
C GLN A 125 -5.12 -14.07 16.34
N LEU A 126 -4.26 -13.05 16.34
CA LEU A 126 -4.24 -12.01 17.37
C LEU A 126 -5.26 -10.88 17.13
N GLY A 127 -6.11 -10.99 16.13
CA GLY A 127 -7.18 -10.04 15.85
C GLY A 127 -6.79 -8.83 14.99
N PHE A 128 -5.59 -8.82 14.40
CA PHE A 128 -5.22 -7.77 13.45
C PHE A 128 -5.99 -7.93 12.14
N VAL A 129 -6.48 -6.82 11.60
CA VAL A 129 -7.31 -6.78 10.40
C VAL A 129 -6.61 -5.97 9.31
N GLY A 130 -6.55 -6.50 8.10
CA GLY A 130 -6.05 -5.83 6.91
C GLY A 130 -7.17 -5.25 6.04
N ASP A 131 -6.78 -4.75 4.87
CA ASP A 131 -7.73 -4.38 3.81
C ASP A 131 -8.20 -5.65 3.08
N ASP A 132 -9.45 -5.68 2.61
CA ASP A 132 -9.99 -6.83 1.89
C ASP A 132 -9.55 -6.82 0.41
N ASN A 133 -9.42 -5.63 -0.17
CA ASN A 133 -9.00 -5.42 -1.55
C ASN A 133 -8.43 -4.02 -1.76
N PHE A 134 -7.79 -3.80 -2.91
CA PHE A 134 -7.13 -2.52 -3.18
C PHE A 134 -8.11 -1.36 -3.43
N LYS A 135 -9.31 -1.64 -3.93
CA LYS A 135 -10.34 -0.62 -4.13
C LYS A 135 -10.72 0.06 -2.81
N GLN A 136 -10.84 -0.70 -1.71
CA GLN A 136 -11.09 -0.12 -0.38
C GLN A 136 -10.02 0.88 0.04
N ILE A 137 -8.74 0.64 -0.32
CA ILE A 137 -7.64 1.56 -0.02
C ILE A 137 -7.84 2.90 -0.74
N ILE A 138 -8.29 2.88 -2.00
CA ILE A 138 -8.59 4.09 -2.76
C ILE A 138 -9.83 4.79 -2.21
N ASP A 139 -10.90 4.04 -1.96
CA ASP A 139 -12.16 4.58 -1.41
C ASP A 139 -11.91 5.28 -0.07
N ALA A 140 -11.10 4.68 0.82
CA ALA A 140 -10.72 5.29 2.10
C ALA A 140 -9.96 6.61 1.90
N PHE A 141 -9.03 6.68 0.95
CA PHE A 141 -8.29 7.92 0.65
C PHE A 141 -9.20 9.02 0.11
N VAL A 142 -10.19 8.68 -0.73
CA VAL A 142 -11.12 9.65 -1.32
C VAL A 142 -12.13 10.18 -0.28
N THR A 143 -12.56 9.33 0.66
CA THR A 143 -13.57 9.70 1.69
C THR A 143 -12.99 10.38 2.92
N GLU A 144 -11.70 10.19 3.20
CA GLU A 144 -10.99 10.84 4.30
C GLU A 144 -9.94 11.83 3.76
N PRO A 145 -10.34 12.96 3.19
CA PRO A 145 -9.38 13.96 2.71
C PRO A 145 -8.56 14.50 3.89
N SER A 146 -7.24 14.44 3.74
CA SER A 146 -6.24 14.92 4.70
C SER A 146 -6.21 16.43 4.77
#